data_41f5adc5840494eaeaa1e8d18f971845
#
_entry.id   41f5adc5840494eaeaa1e8d18f971845
#
_cell.length_a   1.000
_cell.length_b   1.000
_cell.length_c   1.000
_cell.angle_alpha   90.00
_cell.angle_beta   90.00
_cell.angle_gamma   90.00
#
_symmetry.space_group_name_H-M   'P 1'
#
loop_
_entity.id
_entity.type
_entity.pdbx_description
1 polymer ?
#
loop_
_entity_poly.entity_id
_entity_poly.type
_entity_poly.pdbx_seq_one_letter_code
_entity_poly.pdbx_strand_id
1 'polypeptide(L)'
;PIGSFGGTLSPVRTDDLAAHALSALVQRHPELDPSAIGDVLMGCANQAGEDNRNVARMASLLAGLPQEVPGETINRLCASGLAAAVHASRMLHMGDANVVLAGGVEHMTRGPWVLSKASKPFGRDMELHDTSFGWRFINPRLDALYGTDGMGQTAENLVDLHNISREDQDAFACRSQHKAAAAQKEGRLAEEIVGLDIPRRKQEALRFDQDEFIKPQTSLEVLAKLRPAFRKEGGSVTPGNASGLNDGAAALLLANEEGLKSQGLEPLARMVSSAVVGVAPRIMGIGPVEASTRALAKAGLRFEDMEVIELNEAFAAQSLACIRSWGLADDDARINPNGGAIALGHPLGMTGARILLAAARQLQRCLLYTSDAADEW
;
A
#
# COMPACT_ATOMS: atom_id res chain seq x y z
N PRO A 1 2.38 -8.13 -9.51
CA PRO A 1 3.33 -7.04 -9.72
C PRO A 1 2.64 -5.68 -9.72
N ILE A 2 3.41 -4.60 -9.54
CA ILE A 2 2.92 -3.22 -9.56
C ILE A 2 3.17 -2.60 -10.93
N GLY A 3 2.10 -2.06 -11.52
CA GLY A 3 2.11 -1.36 -12.81
C GLY A 3 2.34 0.14 -12.64
N SER A 4 2.96 0.75 -13.64
CA SER A 4 3.05 2.20 -13.77
C SER A 4 1.72 2.80 -14.26
N PHE A 5 1.49 4.07 -13.96
CA PHE A 5 0.35 4.80 -14.52
C PHE A 5 0.39 4.78 -16.06
N GLY A 6 -0.69 4.32 -16.67
CA GLY A 6 -0.74 4.11 -18.11
C GLY A 6 0.13 2.95 -18.62
N GLY A 7 0.68 2.13 -17.71
CA GLY A 7 1.58 1.02 -18.03
C GLY A 7 0.89 -0.29 -18.36
N THR A 8 1.58 -1.39 -18.06
CA THR A 8 1.21 -2.75 -18.49
C THR A 8 -0.16 -3.22 -17.97
N LEU A 9 -0.58 -2.75 -16.78
CA LEU A 9 -1.89 -3.09 -16.19
C LEU A 9 -3.06 -2.29 -16.75
N SER A 10 -2.85 -1.26 -17.59
CA SER A 10 -3.91 -0.39 -18.11
C SER A 10 -5.14 -1.12 -18.70
N PRO A 11 -5.02 -2.27 -19.40
CA PRO A 11 -6.18 -2.97 -19.97
C PRO A 11 -6.92 -3.86 -18.95
N VAL A 12 -6.36 -4.06 -17.75
CA VAL A 12 -6.94 -4.93 -16.71
C VAL A 12 -7.94 -4.13 -15.89
N ARG A 13 -9.13 -4.69 -15.64
CA ARG A 13 -10.12 -4.06 -14.76
C ARG A 13 -9.67 -4.10 -13.29
N THR A 14 -10.07 -3.13 -12.50
CA THR A 14 -9.72 -3.04 -11.08
C THR A 14 -10.26 -4.23 -10.28
N ASP A 15 -11.49 -4.62 -10.51
CA ASP A 15 -12.14 -5.77 -9.86
C ASP A 15 -11.52 -7.11 -10.27
N ASP A 16 -11.13 -7.28 -11.54
CA ASP A 16 -10.42 -8.47 -12.04
C ASP A 16 -9.01 -8.56 -11.43
N LEU A 17 -8.31 -7.41 -11.28
CA LEU A 17 -6.98 -7.37 -10.66
C LEU A 17 -7.03 -7.81 -9.20
N ALA A 18 -8.04 -7.35 -8.44
CA ALA A 18 -8.27 -7.78 -7.07
C ALA A 18 -8.61 -9.27 -7.00
N ALA A 19 -9.48 -9.75 -7.89
CA ALA A 19 -9.85 -11.16 -7.99
C ALA A 19 -8.66 -12.07 -8.29
N HIS A 20 -7.75 -11.62 -9.18
CA HIS A 20 -6.52 -12.35 -9.48
C HIS A 20 -5.65 -12.58 -8.25
N ALA A 21 -5.46 -11.54 -7.41
CA ALA A 21 -4.68 -11.67 -6.18
C ALA A 21 -5.32 -12.64 -5.17
N LEU A 22 -6.65 -12.55 -4.99
CA LEU A 22 -7.39 -13.46 -4.10
C LEU A 22 -7.36 -14.91 -4.60
N SER A 23 -7.65 -15.13 -5.88
CA SER A 23 -7.65 -16.48 -6.49
C SER A 23 -6.27 -17.12 -6.39
N ALA A 24 -5.22 -16.37 -6.69
CA ALA A 24 -3.85 -16.88 -6.63
C ALA A 24 -3.43 -17.26 -5.21
N LEU A 25 -3.87 -16.51 -4.21
CA LEU A 25 -3.60 -16.83 -2.80
C LEU A 25 -4.29 -18.14 -2.39
N VAL A 26 -5.56 -18.32 -2.73
CA VAL A 26 -6.30 -19.57 -2.45
C VAL A 26 -5.68 -20.75 -3.20
N GLN A 27 -5.26 -20.57 -4.47
CA GLN A 27 -4.61 -21.64 -5.24
C GLN A 27 -3.25 -22.06 -4.67
N ARG A 28 -2.55 -21.18 -3.94
CA ARG A 28 -1.29 -21.52 -3.24
C ARG A 28 -1.52 -22.37 -1.99
N HIS A 29 -2.75 -22.43 -1.51
CA HIS A 29 -3.16 -23.19 -0.32
C HIS A 29 -4.25 -24.20 -0.67
N PRO A 30 -3.89 -25.28 -1.40
CA PRO A 30 -4.86 -26.31 -1.84
C PRO A 30 -5.51 -27.08 -0.66
N GLU A 31 -4.93 -27.01 0.52
CA GLU A 31 -5.47 -27.54 1.78
C GLU A 31 -6.61 -26.72 2.36
N LEU A 32 -6.68 -25.42 2.00
CA LEU A 32 -7.73 -24.51 2.48
C LEU A 32 -9.07 -24.85 1.84
N ASP A 33 -10.08 -25.13 2.67
CA ASP A 33 -11.46 -25.12 2.20
C ASP A 33 -11.95 -23.68 2.01
N PRO A 34 -12.25 -23.23 0.78
CA PRO A 34 -12.73 -21.87 0.55
C PRO A 34 -14.02 -21.52 1.31
N SER A 35 -14.83 -22.50 1.71
CA SER A 35 -16.04 -22.28 2.51
C SER A 35 -15.74 -21.95 3.98
N ALA A 36 -14.52 -22.23 4.46
CA ALA A 36 -14.05 -21.85 5.78
C ALA A 36 -13.66 -20.38 5.89
N ILE A 37 -13.56 -19.64 4.76
CA ILE A 37 -13.26 -18.22 4.74
C ILE A 37 -14.47 -17.45 5.27
N GLY A 38 -14.31 -16.81 6.43
CA GLY A 38 -15.39 -16.09 7.09
C GLY A 38 -15.66 -14.71 6.49
N ASP A 39 -14.65 -14.05 5.89
CA ASP A 39 -14.81 -12.74 5.22
C ASP A 39 -13.65 -12.43 4.27
N VAL A 40 -13.87 -11.47 3.36
CA VAL A 40 -12.86 -10.88 2.46
C VAL A 40 -12.80 -9.38 2.67
N LEU A 41 -11.72 -8.88 3.24
CA LEU A 41 -11.54 -7.46 3.56
C LEU A 41 -10.53 -6.83 2.59
N MET A 42 -10.97 -5.91 1.73
CA MET A 42 -10.10 -5.26 0.74
C MET A 42 -10.03 -3.75 0.95
N GLY A 43 -8.79 -3.25 1.07
CA GLY A 43 -8.52 -1.82 1.03
C GLY A 43 -8.69 -1.26 -0.38
N CYS A 44 -9.43 -0.15 -0.52
CA CYS A 44 -9.54 0.60 -1.76
C CYS A 44 -9.85 2.06 -1.45
N ALA A 45 -9.09 2.99 -2.03
CA ALA A 45 -9.20 4.40 -1.71
C ALA A 45 -10.16 5.14 -2.65
N ASN A 46 -10.11 4.90 -3.96
CA ASN A 46 -10.85 5.68 -4.93
C ASN A 46 -12.35 5.36 -4.95
N GLN A 47 -12.72 4.12 -5.21
CA GLN A 47 -14.10 3.60 -5.24
C GLN A 47 -15.05 4.38 -6.19
N ALA A 48 -14.51 5.00 -7.23
CA ALA A 48 -15.27 5.86 -8.14
C ALA A 48 -15.59 5.18 -9.50
N GLY A 49 -14.87 4.11 -9.84
CA GLY A 49 -14.97 3.42 -11.13
C GLY A 49 -15.38 1.95 -11.00
N GLU A 50 -14.57 1.07 -11.55
CA GLU A 50 -14.77 -0.40 -11.51
C GLU A 50 -14.63 -0.98 -10.11
N ASP A 51 -14.08 -0.21 -9.20
CA ASP A 51 -13.91 -0.43 -7.77
C ASP A 51 -15.08 0.12 -6.93
N ASN A 52 -16.15 0.61 -7.56
CA ASN A 52 -17.30 1.15 -6.86
C ASN A 52 -18.11 0.09 -6.11
N ARG A 53 -19.06 0.52 -5.29
CA ARG A 53 -19.93 -0.30 -4.44
C ARG A 53 -19.13 -1.06 -3.38
N ASN A 54 -18.75 -2.31 -3.65
CA ASN A 54 -17.98 -3.15 -2.73
C ASN A 54 -17.03 -4.04 -3.55
N VAL A 55 -15.83 -3.51 -3.83
CA VAL A 55 -14.85 -4.21 -4.65
C VAL A 55 -14.38 -5.54 -4.01
N ALA A 56 -14.35 -5.62 -2.68
CA ALA A 56 -14.03 -6.85 -1.98
C ALA A 56 -15.01 -7.97 -2.33
N ARG A 57 -16.30 -7.68 -2.28
CA ARG A 57 -17.35 -8.65 -2.62
C ARG A 57 -17.34 -9.01 -4.10
N MET A 58 -17.17 -8.03 -4.99
CA MET A 58 -17.07 -8.29 -6.43
C MET A 58 -15.86 -9.18 -6.74
N ALA A 59 -14.70 -8.84 -6.18
CA ALA A 59 -13.47 -9.61 -6.37
C ALA A 59 -13.56 -11.03 -5.81
N SER A 60 -14.20 -11.24 -4.65
CA SER A 60 -14.40 -12.58 -4.08
C SER A 60 -15.21 -13.50 -5.00
N LEU A 61 -16.29 -12.98 -5.57
CA LEU A 61 -17.11 -13.72 -6.54
C LEU A 61 -16.37 -14.00 -7.84
N LEU A 62 -15.64 -13.01 -8.37
CA LEU A 62 -14.82 -13.18 -9.58
C LEU A 62 -13.65 -14.14 -9.37
N ALA A 63 -13.10 -14.20 -8.15
CA ALA A 63 -12.07 -15.16 -7.77
C ALA A 63 -12.58 -16.61 -7.65
N GLY A 64 -13.90 -16.82 -7.73
CA GLY A 64 -14.54 -18.13 -7.62
C GLY A 64 -14.75 -18.62 -6.19
N LEU A 65 -14.67 -17.72 -5.19
CA LEU A 65 -15.02 -18.08 -3.81
C LEU A 65 -16.53 -18.39 -3.69
N PRO A 66 -16.92 -19.24 -2.72
CA PRO A 66 -18.33 -19.50 -2.45
C PRO A 66 -19.12 -18.21 -2.26
N GLN A 67 -20.38 -18.19 -2.75
CA GLN A 67 -21.21 -16.97 -2.64
C GLN A 67 -21.68 -16.70 -1.21
N GLU A 68 -21.50 -17.62 -0.30
CA GLU A 68 -21.72 -17.46 1.14
C GLU A 68 -20.63 -16.62 1.81
N VAL A 69 -19.42 -16.56 1.24
CA VAL A 69 -18.31 -15.77 1.77
C VAL A 69 -18.60 -14.27 1.57
N PRO A 70 -18.78 -13.49 2.64
CA PRO A 70 -19.06 -12.06 2.52
C PRO A 70 -17.83 -11.27 2.06
N GLY A 71 -17.97 -9.95 1.96
CA GLY A 71 -16.84 -9.07 1.64
C GLY A 71 -17.10 -7.64 2.06
N GLU A 72 -16.07 -6.95 2.55
CA GLU A 72 -16.12 -5.56 2.96
C GLU A 72 -14.98 -4.76 2.34
N THR A 73 -15.29 -3.57 1.82
CA THR A 73 -14.30 -2.62 1.32
C THR A 73 -13.98 -1.57 2.37
N ILE A 74 -12.70 -1.42 2.69
CA ILE A 74 -12.19 -0.54 3.74
C ILE A 74 -11.45 0.63 3.11
N ASN A 75 -11.77 1.85 3.54
CA ASN A 75 -11.09 3.06 3.09
C ASN A 75 -10.43 3.80 4.26
N ARG A 76 -9.10 3.86 4.20
CA ARG A 76 -8.23 4.71 5.01
C ARG A 76 -7.14 5.29 4.11
N LEU A 77 -7.51 5.65 2.89
CA LEU A 77 -6.59 6.12 1.84
C LEU A 77 -5.38 5.18 1.70
N CYS A 78 -4.15 5.69 1.75
CA CYS A 78 -2.91 4.91 1.60
C CYS A 78 -2.78 3.76 2.62
N ALA A 79 -3.45 3.82 3.75
CA ALA A 79 -3.42 2.80 4.79
C ALA A 79 -4.56 1.76 4.67
N SER A 80 -5.38 1.79 3.60
CA SER A 80 -6.57 0.93 3.48
C SER A 80 -6.24 -0.54 3.54
N GLY A 81 -5.21 -1.02 2.84
CA GLY A 81 -4.81 -2.43 2.85
C GLY A 81 -4.30 -2.89 4.21
N LEU A 82 -3.54 -2.04 4.92
CA LEU A 82 -3.11 -2.36 6.29
C LEU A 82 -4.32 -2.35 7.25
N ALA A 83 -5.25 -1.41 7.08
CA ALA A 83 -6.47 -1.38 7.88
C ALA A 83 -7.33 -2.63 7.64
N ALA A 84 -7.39 -3.15 6.42
CA ALA A 84 -8.07 -4.42 6.11
C ALA A 84 -7.45 -5.59 6.89
N ALA A 85 -6.12 -5.72 6.90
CA ALA A 85 -5.43 -6.74 7.69
C ALA A 85 -5.65 -6.57 9.21
N VAL A 86 -5.64 -5.33 9.72
CA VAL A 86 -5.94 -5.04 11.13
C VAL A 86 -7.37 -5.40 11.50
N HIS A 87 -8.35 -5.12 10.63
CA HIS A 87 -9.75 -5.52 10.87
C HIS A 87 -9.90 -7.03 10.84
N ALA A 88 -9.27 -7.73 9.87
CA ALA A 88 -9.23 -9.20 9.84
C ALA A 88 -8.66 -9.79 11.14
N SER A 89 -7.53 -9.27 11.62
CA SER A 89 -6.93 -9.72 12.89
C SER A 89 -7.89 -9.53 14.09
N ARG A 90 -8.65 -8.42 14.12
CA ARG A 90 -9.65 -8.19 15.17
C ARG A 90 -10.81 -9.16 15.11
N MET A 91 -11.34 -9.47 13.91
CA MET A 91 -12.39 -10.48 13.71
C MET A 91 -11.93 -11.86 14.19
N LEU A 92 -10.70 -12.26 13.83
CA LEU A 92 -10.11 -13.51 14.27
C LEU A 92 -9.95 -13.58 15.80
N HIS A 93 -9.52 -12.46 16.40
CA HIS A 93 -9.37 -12.37 17.86
C HIS A 93 -10.72 -12.40 18.62
N MET A 94 -11.77 -11.81 18.03
CA MET A 94 -13.12 -11.84 18.61
C MET A 94 -13.82 -13.19 18.40
N GLY A 95 -13.29 -14.07 17.53
CA GLY A 95 -13.90 -15.34 17.20
C GLY A 95 -15.06 -15.24 16.19
N ASP A 96 -15.19 -14.11 15.48
CA ASP A 96 -16.20 -13.93 14.42
C ASP A 96 -15.90 -14.81 13.21
N ALA A 97 -14.62 -15.15 12.99
CA ALA A 97 -14.13 -16.05 11.95
C ALA A 97 -12.85 -16.73 12.41
N ASN A 98 -12.49 -17.85 11.77
CA ASN A 98 -11.23 -18.54 12.01
C ASN A 98 -10.22 -18.31 10.87
N VAL A 99 -10.70 -18.00 9.68
CA VAL A 99 -9.90 -17.68 8.49
C VAL A 99 -10.52 -16.48 7.78
N VAL A 100 -9.70 -15.50 7.40
CA VAL A 100 -10.11 -14.28 6.71
C VAL A 100 -9.10 -13.96 5.61
N LEU A 101 -9.57 -13.56 4.43
CA LEU A 101 -8.72 -12.95 3.42
C LEU A 101 -8.71 -11.43 3.63
N ALA A 102 -7.52 -10.84 3.63
CA ALA A 102 -7.36 -9.40 3.66
C ALA A 102 -6.45 -8.95 2.52
N GLY A 103 -6.57 -7.69 2.12
CA GLY A 103 -5.72 -7.21 1.05
C GLY A 103 -6.03 -5.78 0.67
N GLY A 104 -5.78 -5.46 -0.58
CA GLY A 104 -6.15 -4.18 -1.16
C GLY A 104 -5.89 -4.11 -2.65
N VAL A 105 -6.55 -3.17 -3.28
CA VAL A 105 -6.42 -2.88 -4.70
C VAL A 105 -6.50 -1.38 -4.93
N GLU A 106 -5.73 -0.90 -5.87
CA GLU A 106 -5.89 0.42 -6.45
C GLU A 106 -5.49 0.39 -7.91
N HIS A 107 -6.30 1.00 -8.76
CA HIS A 107 -6.00 1.13 -10.17
C HIS A 107 -6.11 2.60 -10.57
N MET A 108 -5.01 3.33 -10.38
CA MET A 108 -5.02 4.78 -10.57
C MET A 108 -5.14 5.17 -12.04
N THR A 109 -4.62 4.34 -12.95
CA THR A 109 -4.80 4.51 -14.42
C THR A 109 -6.26 4.51 -14.84
N ARG A 110 -7.10 3.70 -14.18
CA ARG A 110 -8.53 3.52 -14.52
C ARG A 110 -9.47 4.33 -13.64
N GLY A 111 -8.92 5.24 -12.82
CA GLY A 111 -9.73 6.22 -12.12
C GLY A 111 -10.60 7.00 -13.11
N PRO A 112 -11.94 6.96 -13.02
CA PRO A 112 -12.80 7.61 -14.00
C PRO A 112 -12.79 9.12 -13.86
N TRP A 113 -13.16 9.80 -14.93
CA TRP A 113 -13.60 11.18 -14.83
C TRP A 113 -15.01 11.23 -14.28
N VAL A 114 -15.25 12.16 -13.36
CA VAL A 114 -16.56 12.38 -12.75
C VAL A 114 -17.00 13.80 -12.97
N LEU A 115 -18.29 13.96 -13.28
CA LEU A 115 -18.92 15.24 -13.53
C LEU A 115 -19.87 15.55 -12.37
N SER A 116 -19.76 16.74 -11.77
CA SER A 116 -20.73 17.20 -10.77
C SER A 116 -22.12 17.40 -11.41
N LYS A 117 -23.17 17.27 -10.62
CA LYS A 117 -24.49 17.73 -11.06
C LYS A 117 -24.56 19.25 -10.98
N ALA A 118 -25.26 19.87 -11.95
CA ALA A 118 -25.55 21.28 -11.88
C ALA A 118 -26.37 21.60 -10.61
N SER A 119 -26.08 22.73 -9.97
CA SER A 119 -26.79 23.16 -8.74
C SER A 119 -28.24 23.54 -8.99
N LYS A 120 -28.58 23.88 -10.24
CA LYS A 120 -29.94 24.31 -10.68
C LYS A 120 -30.27 23.65 -12.02
N PRO A 121 -31.57 23.45 -12.34
CA PRO A 121 -31.98 23.04 -13.68
C PRO A 121 -31.39 23.97 -14.74
N PHE A 122 -30.81 23.38 -15.81
CA PHE A 122 -30.11 24.11 -16.89
C PHE A 122 -28.89 24.91 -16.43
N GLY A 123 -28.33 24.63 -15.23
CA GLY A 123 -27.12 25.25 -14.71
C GLY A 123 -25.90 24.94 -15.58
N ARG A 124 -24.88 25.81 -15.50
CA ARG A 124 -23.60 25.66 -16.23
C ARG A 124 -22.41 25.53 -15.28
N ASP A 125 -22.68 25.22 -14.02
CA ASP A 125 -21.74 25.13 -12.90
C ASP A 125 -21.25 23.70 -12.66
N MET A 126 -21.32 22.85 -13.67
CA MET A 126 -20.78 21.50 -13.61
C MET A 126 -19.25 21.52 -13.69
N GLU A 127 -18.62 20.71 -12.85
CA GLU A 127 -17.17 20.55 -12.79
C GLU A 127 -16.77 19.13 -13.14
N LEU A 128 -15.79 19.00 -14.03
CA LEU A 128 -15.19 17.71 -14.40
C LEU A 128 -13.93 17.47 -13.57
N HIS A 129 -13.85 16.32 -12.90
CA HIS A 129 -12.70 15.93 -12.11
C HIS A 129 -12.14 14.59 -12.60
N ASP A 130 -10.81 14.48 -12.65
CA ASP A 130 -10.10 13.20 -12.73
C ASP A 130 -10.00 12.61 -11.33
N THR A 131 -10.44 11.37 -11.15
CA THR A 131 -10.42 10.71 -9.84
C THR A 131 -9.15 9.91 -9.57
N SER A 132 -8.23 9.85 -10.52
CA SER A 132 -6.97 9.12 -10.38
C SER A 132 -6.13 9.61 -9.20
N PHE A 133 -6.18 10.91 -8.90
CA PHE A 133 -5.41 11.51 -7.82
C PHE A 133 -5.99 12.86 -7.37
N GLY A 134 -5.80 13.21 -6.10
CA GLY A 134 -6.09 14.53 -5.57
C GLY A 134 -7.52 14.72 -5.06
N TRP A 135 -7.78 15.96 -4.66
CA TRP A 135 -9.06 16.39 -4.13
C TRP A 135 -10.08 16.60 -5.24
N ARG A 136 -11.34 16.26 -4.95
CA ARG A 136 -12.51 16.54 -5.79
C ARG A 136 -13.71 16.84 -4.89
N PHE A 137 -14.64 17.66 -5.36
CA PHE A 137 -15.85 18.05 -4.60
C PHE A 137 -15.53 18.56 -3.19
N ILE A 138 -14.56 19.48 -3.11
CA ILE A 138 -14.05 20.01 -1.84
C ILE A 138 -15.20 20.66 -1.04
N ASN A 139 -15.31 20.26 0.22
CA ASN A 139 -16.22 20.92 1.16
C ASN A 139 -15.62 22.26 1.61
N PRO A 140 -16.26 23.43 1.33
CA PRO A 140 -15.68 24.74 1.66
C PRO A 140 -15.45 24.96 3.16
N ARG A 141 -16.24 24.31 4.04
CA ARG A 141 -16.03 24.38 5.49
C ARG A 141 -14.78 23.61 5.92
N LEU A 142 -14.54 22.45 5.30
CA LEU A 142 -13.34 21.66 5.57
C LEU A 142 -12.11 22.44 5.14
N ASP A 143 -12.15 23.02 3.94
CA ASP A 143 -11.06 23.82 3.39
C ASP A 143 -10.76 25.04 4.26
N ALA A 144 -11.78 25.77 4.69
CA ALA A 144 -11.62 26.92 5.58
C ALA A 144 -11.03 26.57 6.96
N LEU A 145 -11.34 25.37 7.50
CA LEU A 145 -10.89 24.96 8.84
C LEU A 145 -9.50 24.35 8.85
N TYR A 146 -9.16 23.54 7.83
CA TYR A 146 -7.97 22.67 7.86
C TYR A 146 -7.13 22.77 6.58
N GLY A 147 -7.63 23.43 5.55
CA GLY A 147 -7.05 23.40 4.21
C GLY A 147 -7.29 22.06 3.50
N THR A 148 -7.07 22.07 2.20
CA THR A 148 -7.14 20.89 1.33
C THR A 148 -5.88 20.81 0.47
N ASP A 149 -4.73 20.90 1.13
CA ASP A 149 -3.43 20.80 0.48
C ASP A 149 -3.33 19.50 -0.32
N GLY A 150 -2.82 19.58 -1.55
CA GLY A 150 -2.47 18.37 -2.32
C GLY A 150 -1.33 17.61 -1.64
N MET A 151 -1.21 16.31 -1.92
CA MET A 151 -0.25 15.43 -1.24
C MET A 151 1.20 15.94 -1.30
N GLY A 152 1.64 16.44 -2.46
CA GLY A 152 2.98 17.02 -2.58
C GLY A 152 3.16 18.29 -1.73
N GLN A 153 2.10 19.10 -1.56
CA GLN A 153 2.17 20.25 -0.66
C GLN A 153 2.26 19.83 0.80
N THR A 154 1.58 18.75 1.22
CA THR A 154 1.73 18.21 2.58
C THR A 154 3.15 17.69 2.83
N ALA A 155 3.81 17.15 1.81
CA ALA A 155 5.23 16.76 1.88
C ALA A 155 6.14 17.98 2.03
N GLU A 156 5.92 19.06 1.27
CA GLU A 156 6.66 20.33 1.41
C GLU A 156 6.43 20.96 2.78
N ASN A 157 5.25 20.82 3.39
CA ASN A 157 5.02 21.30 4.76
C ASN A 157 5.89 20.55 5.78
N LEU A 158 6.16 19.25 5.56
CA LEU A 158 7.07 18.47 6.39
C LEU A 158 8.54 18.83 6.13
N VAL A 159 8.91 19.19 4.89
CA VAL A 159 10.23 19.73 4.57
C VAL A 159 10.52 20.96 5.44
N ASP A 160 9.58 21.92 5.46
CA ASP A 160 9.73 23.13 6.25
C ASP A 160 9.79 22.84 7.76
N LEU A 161 8.90 21.98 8.25
CA LEU A 161 8.78 21.66 9.69
C LEU A 161 10.01 20.92 10.24
N HIS A 162 10.60 20.02 9.44
CA HIS A 162 11.71 19.16 9.85
C HIS A 162 13.05 19.56 9.24
N ASN A 163 13.12 20.68 8.51
CA ASN A 163 14.33 21.17 7.83
C ASN A 163 15.01 20.09 6.97
N ILE A 164 14.24 19.41 6.12
CA ILE A 164 14.73 18.32 5.27
C ILE A 164 15.28 18.91 3.98
N SER A 165 16.58 18.69 3.69
CA SER A 165 17.19 19.20 2.47
C SER A 165 16.73 18.45 1.21
N ARG A 166 16.90 19.03 0.05
CA ARG A 166 16.66 18.39 -1.23
C ARG A 166 17.63 17.22 -1.44
N GLU A 167 18.86 17.40 -1.02
CA GLU A 167 19.93 16.41 -1.10
C GLU A 167 19.60 15.16 -0.29
N ASP A 168 19.07 15.32 0.93
CA ASP A 168 18.64 14.20 1.77
C ASP A 168 17.51 13.41 1.10
N GLN A 169 16.52 14.12 0.52
CA GLN A 169 15.40 13.51 -0.19
C GLN A 169 15.88 12.71 -1.40
N ASP A 170 16.76 13.28 -2.21
CA ASP A 170 17.31 12.62 -3.40
C ASP A 170 18.20 11.42 -3.00
N ALA A 171 18.98 11.53 -1.92
CA ALA A 171 19.78 10.42 -1.40
C ALA A 171 18.88 9.26 -0.92
N PHE A 172 17.81 9.55 -0.20
CA PHE A 172 16.84 8.56 0.23
C PHE A 172 16.19 7.86 -0.97
N ALA A 173 15.72 8.61 -1.95
CA ALA A 173 15.09 8.08 -3.15
C ALA A 173 16.05 7.20 -3.99
N CYS A 174 17.31 7.63 -4.13
CA CYS A 174 18.34 6.87 -4.81
C CYS A 174 18.58 5.52 -4.12
N ARG A 175 18.69 5.50 -2.79
CA ARG A 175 18.82 4.26 -2.01
C ARG A 175 17.62 3.33 -2.19
N SER A 176 16.39 3.86 -2.17
CA SER A 176 15.18 3.06 -2.40
C SER A 176 15.21 2.37 -3.76
N GLN A 177 15.57 3.09 -4.84
CA GLN A 177 15.71 2.53 -6.19
C GLN A 177 16.76 1.43 -6.25
N HIS A 178 17.91 1.62 -5.65
CA HIS A 178 19.00 0.64 -5.65
C HIS A 178 18.66 -0.61 -4.84
N LYS A 179 18.01 -0.46 -3.66
CA LYS A 179 17.50 -1.59 -2.86
C LYS A 179 16.49 -2.40 -3.64
N ALA A 180 15.51 -1.76 -4.29
CA ALA A 180 14.49 -2.43 -5.10
C ALA A 180 15.09 -3.16 -6.30
N ALA A 181 16.03 -2.53 -7.01
CA ALA A 181 16.72 -3.14 -8.14
C ALA A 181 17.55 -4.37 -7.72
N ALA A 182 18.21 -4.32 -6.58
CA ALA A 182 18.94 -5.45 -6.02
C ALA A 182 17.97 -6.58 -5.63
N ALA A 183 16.88 -6.27 -4.93
CA ALA A 183 15.86 -7.22 -4.52
C ALA A 183 15.19 -7.92 -5.74
N GLN A 184 14.92 -7.17 -6.81
CA GLN A 184 14.39 -7.73 -8.05
C GLN A 184 15.38 -8.66 -8.73
N LYS A 185 16.66 -8.24 -8.83
CA LYS A 185 17.73 -9.05 -9.44
C LYS A 185 18.01 -10.35 -8.68
N GLU A 186 17.92 -10.32 -7.36
CA GLU A 186 18.14 -11.47 -6.47
C GLU A 186 16.90 -12.37 -6.35
N GLY A 187 15.78 -12.02 -6.97
CA GLY A 187 14.55 -12.81 -6.95
C GLY A 187 13.68 -12.62 -5.69
N ARG A 188 14.08 -11.76 -4.74
CA ARG A 188 13.34 -11.54 -3.49
C ARG A 188 11.93 -11.03 -3.72
N LEU A 189 11.73 -10.12 -4.70
CA LEU A 189 10.41 -9.62 -5.07
C LEU A 189 9.56 -10.69 -5.78
N ALA A 190 10.17 -11.60 -6.54
CA ALA A 190 9.46 -12.65 -7.26
C ALA A 190 8.73 -13.64 -6.32
N GLU A 191 9.22 -13.82 -5.08
CA GLU A 191 8.56 -14.67 -4.07
C GLU A 191 7.19 -14.12 -3.64
N GLU A 192 7.01 -12.80 -3.72
CA GLU A 192 5.79 -12.08 -3.32
C GLU A 192 4.83 -11.90 -4.49
N ILE A 193 5.33 -11.94 -5.73
CA ILE A 193 4.59 -11.62 -6.93
C ILE A 193 3.87 -12.84 -7.50
N VAL A 194 2.63 -12.63 -7.92
CA VAL A 194 1.88 -13.54 -8.78
C VAL A 194 1.77 -12.90 -10.16
N GLY A 195 2.37 -13.53 -11.16
CA GLY A 195 2.34 -13.02 -12.53
C GLY A 195 0.93 -13.11 -13.13
N LEU A 196 0.62 -12.13 -13.98
CA LEU A 196 -0.66 -11.99 -14.67
C LEU A 196 -0.45 -12.07 -16.19
N ASP A 197 -1.26 -12.85 -16.88
CA ASP A 197 -1.25 -12.93 -18.33
C ASP A 197 -2.23 -11.91 -18.91
N ILE A 198 -1.70 -10.90 -19.58
CA ILE A 198 -2.47 -9.76 -20.12
C ILE A 198 -2.79 -10.04 -21.59
N PRO A 199 -4.08 -10.18 -21.94
CA PRO A 199 -4.47 -10.44 -23.33
C PRO A 199 -4.05 -9.30 -24.26
N ARG A 200 -3.49 -9.65 -25.42
CA ARG A 200 -3.15 -8.72 -26.48
C ARG A 200 -3.90 -9.07 -27.78
N ARG A 201 -4.38 -8.02 -28.47
CA ARG A 201 -5.09 -8.23 -29.74
C ARG A 201 -4.15 -8.81 -30.79
N LYS A 202 -4.47 -9.99 -31.33
CA LYS A 202 -3.71 -10.70 -32.38
C LYS A 202 -2.24 -11.03 -32.03
N GLN A 203 -1.92 -11.12 -30.74
CA GLN A 203 -0.59 -11.50 -30.24
C GLN A 203 -0.78 -12.47 -29.07
N GLU A 204 0.29 -13.14 -28.69
CA GLU A 204 0.33 -13.92 -27.45
C GLU A 204 0.12 -12.99 -26.24
N ALA A 205 -0.48 -13.53 -25.18
CA ALA A 205 -0.64 -12.79 -23.95
C ALA A 205 0.73 -12.32 -23.41
N LEU A 206 0.75 -11.13 -22.85
CA LEU A 206 1.95 -10.62 -22.20
C LEU A 206 2.00 -11.15 -20.77
N ARG A 207 3.02 -11.90 -20.43
CA ARG A 207 3.30 -12.25 -19.04
C ARG A 207 3.84 -11.03 -18.30
N PHE A 208 3.10 -10.56 -17.28
CA PHE A 208 3.50 -9.46 -16.41
C PHE A 208 3.77 -10.03 -15.01
N ASP A 209 5.03 -10.16 -14.63
CA ASP A 209 5.50 -10.83 -13.40
C ASP A 209 6.63 -10.07 -12.67
N GLN A 210 6.87 -8.83 -13.05
CA GLN A 210 7.86 -7.96 -12.42
C GLN A 210 7.28 -6.55 -12.21
N ASP A 211 7.71 -5.88 -11.14
CA ASP A 211 7.38 -4.48 -10.91
C ASP A 211 8.07 -3.61 -11.95
N GLU A 212 7.28 -2.84 -12.71
CA GLU A 212 7.80 -2.09 -13.87
C GLU A 212 8.26 -0.66 -13.55
N PHE A 213 8.05 -0.19 -12.32
CA PHE A 213 8.36 1.19 -11.95
C PHE A 213 9.81 1.40 -11.50
N ILE A 214 10.55 0.32 -11.17
CA ILE A 214 11.94 0.35 -10.70
C ILE A 214 12.87 0.94 -11.76
N LYS A 215 13.73 1.87 -11.35
CA LYS A 215 14.72 2.57 -12.21
C LYS A 215 16.14 2.32 -11.73
N PRO A 216 16.78 1.20 -12.11
CA PRO A 216 18.10 0.81 -11.61
C PRO A 216 19.22 1.82 -11.88
N GLN A 217 19.06 2.66 -12.92
CA GLN A 217 20.05 3.67 -13.31
C GLN A 217 19.89 5.00 -12.57
N THR A 218 19.01 5.08 -11.57
CA THR A 218 18.84 6.30 -10.78
C THR A 218 20.14 6.68 -10.09
N SER A 219 20.56 7.95 -10.24
CA SER A 219 21.72 8.52 -9.56
C SER A 219 21.41 9.90 -9.00
N LEU A 220 22.23 10.35 -8.06
CA LEU A 220 22.07 11.70 -7.46
C LEU A 220 22.15 12.80 -8.53
N GLU A 221 23.03 12.67 -9.53
CA GLU A 221 23.18 13.62 -10.62
C GLU A 221 21.91 13.70 -11.50
N VAL A 222 21.21 12.59 -11.68
CA VAL A 222 19.94 12.54 -12.43
C VAL A 222 18.83 13.19 -11.61
N LEU A 223 18.74 12.85 -10.33
CA LEU A 223 17.72 13.39 -9.43
C LEU A 223 17.87 14.91 -9.24
N ALA A 224 19.09 15.40 -9.06
CA ALA A 224 19.38 16.84 -8.88
C ALA A 224 18.89 17.72 -10.04
N LYS A 225 18.76 17.17 -11.26
CA LYS A 225 18.27 17.90 -12.44
C LYS A 225 16.74 18.06 -12.46
N LEU A 226 16.01 17.32 -11.63
CA LEU A 226 14.57 17.36 -11.62
C LEU A 226 14.07 18.64 -10.94
N ARG A 227 13.05 19.25 -11.54
CA ARG A 227 12.42 20.46 -11.00
C ARG A 227 11.40 20.09 -9.92
N PRO A 228 11.26 20.92 -8.87
CA PRO A 228 10.15 20.78 -7.91
C PRO A 228 8.80 20.75 -8.64
N ALA A 229 7.92 19.86 -8.20
CA ALA A 229 6.64 19.61 -8.86
C ALA A 229 5.45 20.32 -8.20
N PHE A 230 5.54 20.61 -6.89
CA PHE A 230 4.39 21.03 -6.09
C PHE A 230 4.49 22.45 -5.56
N ARG A 231 5.70 22.98 -5.42
CA ARG A 231 5.96 24.35 -4.96
C ARG A 231 6.96 25.00 -5.94
N LYS A 232 6.56 26.09 -6.59
CA LYS A 232 7.38 26.74 -7.64
C LYS A 232 8.65 27.39 -7.07
N GLU A 233 8.54 28.07 -5.93
CA GLU A 233 9.63 28.78 -5.27
C GLU A 233 9.98 28.07 -3.96
N GLY A 234 11.24 27.71 -3.79
CA GLY A 234 11.74 27.02 -2.61
C GLY A 234 11.21 25.60 -2.42
N GLY A 235 10.61 25.00 -3.44
CA GLY A 235 10.17 23.61 -3.40
C GLY A 235 11.34 22.64 -3.55
N SER A 236 11.18 21.43 -3.01
CA SER A 236 12.20 20.39 -3.00
C SER A 236 11.66 19.02 -3.44
N VAL A 237 10.35 18.82 -3.35
CA VAL A 237 9.70 17.55 -3.73
C VAL A 237 9.58 17.47 -5.26
N THR A 238 10.11 16.39 -5.83
CA THR A 238 10.17 16.15 -7.28
C THR A 238 9.54 14.80 -7.65
N PRO A 239 9.28 14.54 -8.94
CA PRO A 239 8.86 13.20 -9.37
C PRO A 239 9.90 12.09 -9.11
N GLY A 240 11.16 12.46 -8.81
CA GLY A 240 12.23 11.49 -8.52
C GLY A 240 12.34 11.12 -7.05
N ASN A 241 11.85 11.96 -6.14
CA ASN A 241 11.88 11.72 -4.70
C ASN A 241 10.47 11.58 -4.09
N ALA A 242 9.50 11.24 -4.94
CA ALA A 242 8.11 10.91 -4.60
C ALA A 242 7.73 9.57 -5.23
N SER A 243 6.76 8.87 -4.65
CA SER A 243 6.15 7.70 -5.28
C SER A 243 5.37 8.09 -6.53
N GLY A 244 5.20 7.14 -7.44
CA GLY A 244 4.37 7.31 -8.64
C GLY A 244 2.88 7.09 -8.39
N LEU A 245 2.07 7.40 -9.42
CA LEU A 245 0.73 6.86 -9.56
C LEU A 245 0.88 5.44 -10.12
N ASN A 246 0.24 4.47 -9.52
CA ASN A 246 0.49 3.07 -9.83
C ASN A 246 -0.79 2.22 -9.72
N ASP A 247 -0.72 1.04 -10.29
CA ASP A 247 -1.80 0.06 -10.35
C ASP A 247 -1.33 -1.23 -9.68
N GLY A 248 -2.15 -1.85 -8.85
CA GLY A 248 -1.76 -3.10 -8.19
C GLY A 248 -2.81 -3.65 -7.24
N ALA A 249 -2.69 -4.95 -6.94
CA ALA A 249 -3.46 -5.63 -5.90
C ALA A 249 -2.55 -6.55 -5.09
N ALA A 250 -2.90 -6.75 -3.82
CA ALA A 250 -2.25 -7.70 -2.93
C ALA A 250 -3.28 -8.39 -2.05
N ALA A 251 -3.01 -9.65 -1.69
CA ALA A 251 -3.87 -10.42 -0.81
C ALA A 251 -3.04 -11.15 0.26
N LEU A 252 -3.63 -11.28 1.45
CA LEU A 252 -3.09 -11.93 2.63
C LEU A 252 -4.11 -12.92 3.16
N LEU A 253 -3.66 -14.08 3.62
CA LEU A 253 -4.46 -15.04 4.36
C LEU A 253 -4.14 -14.89 5.84
N LEU A 254 -5.15 -14.60 6.65
CA LEU A 254 -5.04 -14.50 8.11
C LEU A 254 -5.88 -15.59 8.75
N ALA A 255 -5.34 -16.20 9.80
CA ALA A 255 -6.05 -17.21 10.55
C ALA A 255 -5.75 -17.07 12.05
N ASN A 256 -6.68 -17.49 12.90
CA ASN A 256 -6.42 -17.76 14.30
C ASN A 256 -5.90 -19.19 14.48
N GLU A 257 -5.58 -19.59 15.71
CA GLU A 257 -5.03 -20.91 16.01
C GLU A 257 -5.95 -22.06 15.55
N GLU A 258 -7.26 -21.90 15.70
CA GLU A 258 -8.24 -22.88 15.24
C GLU A 258 -8.26 -22.98 13.70
N GLY A 259 -8.20 -21.84 12.99
CA GLY A 259 -8.11 -21.81 11.55
C GLY A 259 -6.83 -22.44 11.02
N LEU A 260 -5.68 -22.19 11.66
CA LEU A 260 -4.40 -22.84 11.32
C LEU A 260 -4.51 -24.36 11.44
N LYS A 261 -5.03 -24.86 12.55
CA LYS A 261 -5.17 -26.30 12.81
C LYS A 261 -6.18 -26.97 11.88
N SER A 262 -7.38 -26.38 11.75
CA SER A 262 -8.46 -26.98 10.97
C SER A 262 -8.21 -26.98 9.46
N GLN A 263 -7.44 -26.02 8.97
CA GLN A 263 -7.11 -25.88 7.55
C GLN A 263 -5.69 -26.33 7.19
N GLY A 264 -4.89 -26.80 8.13
CA GLY A 264 -3.52 -27.28 7.90
C GLY A 264 -2.57 -26.18 7.43
N LEU A 265 -2.77 -24.94 7.87
CA LEU A 265 -2.01 -23.78 7.42
C LEU A 265 -0.78 -23.54 8.29
N GLU A 266 0.31 -23.11 7.67
CA GLU A 266 1.54 -22.70 8.36
C GLU A 266 1.67 -21.16 8.34
N PRO A 267 1.80 -20.49 9.51
CA PRO A 267 1.90 -19.04 9.56
C PRO A 267 3.28 -18.55 9.14
N LEU A 268 3.32 -17.45 8.38
CA LEU A 268 4.56 -16.73 8.05
C LEU A 268 5.02 -15.79 9.16
N ALA A 269 4.07 -15.19 9.87
CA ALA A 269 4.30 -14.25 10.96
C ALA A 269 3.04 -14.07 11.78
N ARG A 270 3.17 -13.52 12.99
CA ARG A 270 2.06 -13.17 13.87
C ARG A 270 1.84 -11.67 13.93
N MET A 271 0.59 -11.23 13.83
CA MET A 271 0.21 -9.83 14.08
C MET A 271 0.05 -9.60 15.59
N VAL A 272 1.03 -8.95 16.20
CA VAL A 272 1.09 -8.74 17.66
C VAL A 272 0.25 -7.56 18.11
N SER A 273 0.35 -6.42 17.42
CA SER A 273 -0.36 -5.20 17.82
C SER A 273 -0.65 -4.30 16.63
N SER A 274 -1.53 -3.34 16.83
CA SER A 274 -1.82 -2.29 15.87
C SER A 274 -2.25 -1.00 16.55
N ALA A 275 -2.03 0.14 15.88
CA ALA A 275 -2.56 1.43 16.32
C ALA A 275 -2.92 2.32 15.14
N VAL A 276 -3.82 3.24 15.39
CA VAL A 276 -4.26 4.28 14.45
C VAL A 276 -4.31 5.60 15.19
N VAL A 277 -3.87 6.67 14.51
CA VAL A 277 -3.90 8.03 15.07
C VAL A 277 -4.43 9.01 14.03
N GLY A 278 -5.03 10.08 14.49
CA GLY A 278 -5.30 11.28 13.69
C GLY A 278 -4.21 12.32 13.92
N VAL A 279 -3.84 13.04 12.88
CA VAL A 279 -2.87 14.15 12.91
C VAL A 279 -3.43 15.34 12.14
N ALA A 280 -2.78 16.51 12.29
CA ALA A 280 -3.18 17.69 11.53
C ALA A 280 -3.12 17.40 10.00
N PRO A 281 -4.20 17.70 9.24
CA PRO A 281 -4.29 17.31 7.83
C PRO A 281 -3.14 17.80 6.95
N ARG A 282 -2.65 19.02 7.20
CA ARG A 282 -1.57 19.65 6.41
C ARG A 282 -0.19 18.98 6.58
N ILE A 283 -0.04 18.14 7.59
CA ILE A 283 1.18 17.37 7.88
C ILE A 283 0.86 15.87 8.01
N MET A 284 -0.13 15.39 7.27
CA MET A 284 -0.67 14.03 7.40
C MET A 284 0.41 12.93 7.33
N GLY A 285 1.51 13.19 6.62
CA GLY A 285 2.61 12.24 6.44
C GLY A 285 3.38 11.88 7.71
N ILE A 286 3.22 12.64 8.82
CA ILE A 286 3.85 12.33 10.11
C ILE A 286 3.05 11.30 10.93
N GLY A 287 1.86 10.91 10.49
CA GLY A 287 0.99 9.96 11.18
C GLY A 287 1.66 8.65 11.62
N PRO A 288 2.56 8.05 10.81
CA PRO A 288 3.27 6.82 11.20
C PRO A 288 4.06 6.95 12.52
N VAL A 289 4.54 8.13 12.88
CA VAL A 289 5.36 8.32 14.09
C VAL A 289 4.59 7.90 15.33
N GLU A 290 3.49 8.55 15.60
CA GLU A 290 2.69 8.28 16.80
C GLU A 290 1.97 6.91 16.70
N ALA A 291 1.54 6.50 15.50
CA ALA A 291 0.89 5.21 15.30
C ALA A 291 1.83 4.05 15.64
N SER A 292 3.08 4.09 15.15
CA SER A 292 4.09 3.06 15.46
C SER A 292 4.48 3.06 16.94
N THR A 293 4.68 4.25 17.53
CA THR A 293 4.98 4.37 18.96
C THR A 293 3.89 3.72 19.81
N ARG A 294 2.61 3.95 19.49
CA ARG A 294 1.50 3.32 20.21
C ARG A 294 1.40 1.82 19.97
N ALA A 295 1.68 1.37 18.76
CA ALA A 295 1.68 -0.06 18.45
C ALA A 295 2.78 -0.79 19.22
N LEU A 296 4.00 -0.26 19.21
CA LEU A 296 5.13 -0.82 19.97
C LEU A 296 4.87 -0.82 21.47
N ALA A 297 4.36 0.30 22.02
CA ALA A 297 4.01 0.36 23.45
C ALA A 297 2.99 -0.70 23.87
N LYS A 298 1.97 -0.98 23.03
CA LYS A 298 1.00 -2.07 23.29
C LYS A 298 1.65 -3.44 23.30
N ALA A 299 2.70 -3.64 22.50
CA ALA A 299 3.44 -4.90 22.44
C ALA A 299 4.54 -4.98 23.51
N GLY A 300 4.78 -3.93 24.27
CA GLY A 300 5.90 -3.86 25.21
C GLY A 300 7.28 -3.77 24.55
N LEU A 301 7.32 -3.30 23.30
CA LEU A 301 8.52 -3.20 22.46
C LEU A 301 8.91 -1.75 22.17
N ARG A 302 10.12 -1.57 21.67
CA ARG A 302 10.71 -0.27 21.27
C ARG A 302 11.29 -0.38 19.86
N PHE A 303 11.66 0.74 19.24
CA PHE A 303 12.28 0.76 17.90
C PHE A 303 13.63 0.02 17.84
N GLU A 304 14.37 -0.02 18.95
CA GLU A 304 15.63 -0.76 19.05
C GLU A 304 15.41 -2.28 18.95
N ASP A 305 14.24 -2.76 19.32
CA ASP A 305 13.89 -4.17 19.28
C ASP A 305 13.44 -4.62 17.87
N MET A 306 13.30 -3.66 16.92
CA MET A 306 12.85 -3.96 15.55
C MET A 306 14.03 -4.30 14.64
N GLU A 307 13.93 -5.45 13.97
CA GLU A 307 14.91 -5.92 12.97
C GLU A 307 14.50 -5.53 11.54
N VAL A 308 13.22 -5.30 11.29
CA VAL A 308 12.67 -4.87 9.99
C VAL A 308 11.64 -3.76 10.21
N ILE A 309 11.74 -2.70 9.44
CA ILE A 309 10.80 -1.58 9.45
C ILE A 309 10.34 -1.33 8.01
N GLU A 310 9.10 -1.65 7.70
CA GLU A 310 8.49 -1.32 6.42
C GLU A 310 7.67 -0.02 6.56
N LEU A 311 8.15 1.04 5.93
CA LEU A 311 7.53 2.36 5.90
C LEU A 311 7.11 2.70 4.47
N ASN A 312 5.85 3.09 4.27
CA ASN A 312 5.43 3.56 2.95
C ASN A 312 6.13 4.86 2.58
N GLU A 313 6.82 4.85 1.44
CA GLU A 313 7.56 6.00 0.89
C GLU A 313 6.65 6.81 -0.04
N ALA A 314 5.59 7.43 0.48
CA ALA A 314 4.78 8.31 -0.35
C ALA A 314 5.62 9.47 -0.92
N PHE A 315 6.51 10.01 -0.09
CA PHE A 315 7.51 11.02 -0.42
C PHE A 315 8.76 10.78 0.42
N ALA A 316 9.95 11.02 -0.12
CA ALA A 316 11.20 10.95 0.63
C ALA A 316 11.17 11.91 1.82
N ALA A 317 10.66 13.13 1.65
CA ALA A 317 10.50 14.11 2.71
C ALA A 317 9.65 13.57 3.88
N GLN A 318 8.52 12.94 3.57
CA GLN A 318 7.63 12.33 4.57
C GLN A 318 8.32 11.17 5.29
N SER A 319 9.01 10.31 4.56
CA SER A 319 9.74 9.18 5.14
C SER A 319 10.85 9.64 6.07
N LEU A 320 11.65 10.60 5.65
CA LEU A 320 12.72 11.20 6.47
C LEU A 320 12.18 11.89 7.71
N ALA A 321 11.03 12.60 7.61
CA ALA A 321 10.38 13.19 8.77
C ALA A 321 10.01 12.13 9.82
N CYS A 322 9.48 10.98 9.39
CA CYS A 322 9.17 9.87 10.29
C CYS A 322 10.44 9.24 10.89
N ILE A 323 11.42 8.89 10.06
CA ILE A 323 12.67 8.25 10.45
C ILE A 323 13.42 9.08 11.51
N ARG A 324 13.59 10.39 11.24
CA ARG A 324 14.24 11.31 12.16
C ARG A 324 13.45 11.51 13.46
N SER A 325 12.12 11.49 13.40
CA SER A 325 11.26 11.57 14.58
C SER A 325 11.35 10.33 15.47
N TRP A 326 11.68 9.16 14.91
CA TRP A 326 11.97 7.94 15.67
C TRP A 326 13.41 7.90 16.22
N GLY A 327 14.25 8.88 15.88
CA GLY A 327 15.66 8.92 16.28
C GLY A 327 16.54 7.95 15.50
N LEU A 328 16.08 7.49 14.32
CA LEU A 328 16.83 6.57 13.45
C LEU A 328 17.66 7.35 12.43
N ALA A 329 18.72 6.72 11.92
CA ALA A 329 19.53 7.27 10.83
C ALA A 329 18.75 7.23 9.51
N ASP A 330 18.98 8.23 8.65
CA ASP A 330 18.34 8.33 7.33
C ASP A 330 18.60 7.12 6.41
N ASP A 331 19.68 6.41 6.67
CA ASP A 331 20.16 5.23 5.93
C ASP A 331 20.11 3.93 6.75
N ASP A 332 19.34 3.91 7.84
CA ASP A 332 19.19 2.71 8.67
C ASP A 332 18.80 1.51 7.78
N ALA A 333 19.62 0.46 7.83
CA ALA A 333 19.50 -0.70 6.97
C ALA A 333 18.19 -1.49 7.17
N ARG A 334 17.59 -1.37 8.36
CA ARG A 334 16.33 -2.03 8.72
C ARG A 334 15.12 -1.46 7.99
N ILE A 335 15.23 -0.22 7.48
CA ILE A 335 14.12 0.47 6.82
C ILE A 335 14.05 0.07 5.35
N ASN A 336 12.92 -0.50 4.95
CA ASN A 336 12.63 -0.91 3.58
C ASN A 336 13.83 -1.66 2.95
N PRO A 337 14.24 -2.81 3.47
CA PRO A 337 15.45 -3.51 3.02
C PRO A 337 15.40 -3.93 1.54
N ASN A 338 14.20 -4.05 0.99
CA ASN A 338 13.94 -4.40 -0.41
C ASN A 338 13.49 -3.21 -1.27
N GLY A 339 13.71 -1.97 -0.79
CA GLY A 339 13.18 -0.77 -1.42
C GLY A 339 11.72 -0.51 -1.04
N GLY A 340 11.23 0.68 -1.31
CA GLY A 340 9.87 1.10 -0.97
C GLY A 340 9.12 1.75 -2.13
N ALA A 341 8.05 2.47 -1.84
CA ALA A 341 7.11 2.95 -2.84
C ALA A 341 7.69 3.94 -3.86
N ILE A 342 8.77 4.65 -3.55
CA ILE A 342 9.47 5.50 -4.52
C ILE A 342 10.01 4.67 -5.70
N ALA A 343 10.45 3.45 -5.43
CA ALA A 343 10.97 2.54 -6.43
C ALA A 343 9.91 1.56 -6.95
N LEU A 344 9.12 0.96 -6.07
CA LEU A 344 8.16 -0.08 -6.42
C LEU A 344 6.84 0.49 -6.96
N GLY A 345 6.46 1.68 -6.49
CA GLY A 345 5.16 2.27 -6.77
C GLY A 345 4.20 2.25 -5.57
N HIS A 346 3.13 3.06 -5.67
CA HIS A 346 2.18 3.27 -4.58
C HIS A 346 0.71 3.16 -5.02
N PRO A 347 0.23 1.96 -5.34
CA PRO A 347 -1.21 1.74 -5.48
C PRO A 347 -1.88 1.91 -4.10
N LEU A 348 -2.59 3.00 -3.86
CA LEU A 348 -2.99 3.48 -2.53
C LEU A 348 -3.58 2.39 -1.64
N GLY A 349 -4.69 1.78 -2.08
CA GLY A 349 -5.41 0.76 -1.31
C GLY A 349 -4.66 -0.55 -1.11
N MET A 350 -3.75 -0.88 -2.03
CA MET A 350 -2.96 -2.11 -2.00
C MET A 350 -1.73 -2.00 -1.08
N THR A 351 -1.11 -0.84 -1.02
CA THR A 351 0.23 -0.68 -0.44
C THR A 351 0.35 -1.18 0.99
N GLY A 352 -0.68 -0.95 1.83
CA GLY A 352 -0.66 -1.41 3.22
C GLY A 352 -0.57 -2.93 3.37
N ALA A 353 -1.22 -3.69 2.49
CA ALA A 353 -1.11 -5.16 2.45
C ALA A 353 0.27 -5.59 1.94
N ARG A 354 0.82 -4.90 0.92
CA ARG A 354 2.16 -5.19 0.39
C ARG A 354 3.24 -5.02 1.44
N ILE A 355 3.27 -3.90 2.16
CA ILE A 355 4.33 -3.68 3.17
C ILE A 355 4.25 -4.69 4.32
N LEU A 356 3.04 -5.12 4.69
CA LEU A 356 2.87 -6.18 5.69
C LEU A 356 3.43 -7.52 5.18
N LEU A 357 3.15 -7.87 3.92
CA LEU A 357 3.71 -9.06 3.28
C LEU A 357 5.23 -8.98 3.19
N ALA A 358 5.77 -7.84 2.73
CA ALA A 358 7.22 -7.64 2.60
C ALA A 358 7.92 -7.79 3.96
N ALA A 359 7.37 -7.24 5.04
CA ALA A 359 7.90 -7.41 6.38
C ALA A 359 7.89 -8.89 6.82
N ALA A 360 6.78 -9.61 6.63
CA ALA A 360 6.67 -11.01 6.98
C ALA A 360 7.69 -11.89 6.20
N ARG A 361 7.83 -11.65 4.89
CA ARG A 361 8.82 -12.36 4.06
C ARG A 361 10.26 -12.03 4.45
N GLN A 362 10.54 -10.77 4.78
CA GLN A 362 11.87 -10.37 5.22
C GLN A 362 12.24 -11.02 6.56
N LEU A 363 11.32 -11.12 7.51
CA LEU A 363 11.53 -11.84 8.78
C LEU A 363 11.89 -13.31 8.54
N GLN A 364 11.20 -14.01 7.63
CA GLN A 364 11.53 -15.39 7.27
C GLN A 364 12.95 -15.52 6.70
N ARG A 365 13.33 -14.62 5.78
CA ARG A 365 14.67 -14.65 5.16
C ARG A 365 15.80 -14.42 6.17
N CYS A 366 15.58 -13.56 7.14
CA CYS A 366 16.56 -13.26 8.18
C CYS A 366 16.61 -14.33 9.30
N LEU A 367 15.80 -15.39 9.20
CA LEU A 367 15.65 -16.41 10.26
C LEU A 367 15.25 -15.79 11.61
N LEU A 368 14.62 -14.62 11.59
CA LEU A 368 14.13 -13.92 12.78
C LEU A 368 12.83 -14.56 13.32
N TYR A 369 12.25 -15.48 12.55
CA TYR A 369 11.21 -16.38 12.99
C TYR A 369 11.88 -17.66 13.49
N THR A 370 12.26 -17.69 14.75
CA THR A 370 12.84 -18.89 15.35
C THR A 370 11.73 -19.83 15.79
N SER A 371 12.01 -21.15 15.74
CA SER A 371 11.13 -22.21 16.26
C SER A 371 10.75 -22.03 17.73
N ASP A 372 11.53 -21.26 18.48
CA ASP A 372 11.28 -20.94 19.89
C ASP A 372 9.99 -20.15 20.12
N ALA A 373 9.49 -19.41 19.11
CA ALA A 373 8.18 -18.77 19.19
C ALA A 373 7.01 -19.75 19.02
N ALA A 374 7.25 -20.98 18.53
CA ALA A 374 6.26 -22.02 18.37
C ALA A 374 6.10 -22.89 19.65
N ASP A 375 7.10 -22.88 20.54
CA ASP A 375 7.09 -23.66 21.78
C ASP A 375 6.46 -22.94 22.97
N GLU A 376 6.09 -21.66 22.83
CA GLU A 376 5.39 -20.85 23.86
C GLU A 376 3.89 -20.67 23.60
N TRP A 377 3.25 -21.62 22.88
CA TRP A 377 1.81 -21.59 22.62
C TRP A 377 1.05 -22.52 23.57
#